data_7a10d31bcf7ef596ef1d04cbad7c3903
#
_entry.id   7a10d31bcf7ef596ef1d04cbad7c3903
#
_cell.length_a   1.000
_cell.length_b   1.000
_cell.length_c   1.000
_cell.angle_alpha   90.00
_cell.angle_beta   90.00
_cell.angle_gamma   90.00
#
_symmetry.space_group_name_H-M   'P 1'
#
loop_
_entity.id
_entity.type
_entity.pdbx_description
1 polymer ?
#
loop_
_entity_poly.entity_id
_entity_poly.type
_entity_poly.pdbx_seq_one_letter_code
_entity_poly.pdbx_strand_id
1 'polypeptide(L)'
;MVMPLTEVIKNTAKPIWFCIKDIPEAPKRLDGVRLSRKAEIDYRKVVLICNMGRGYLCNPKYISEALNRLYPGKFDLVLLLNEPQDDIPSYVRQVAYGSHQARYELSTARFWIDNCRRSKYVPKRKDQIYIQTWHAYLSPKRVEGDVAEHLPYEYVRDAKRDGNDTDLMFADNRLYEDVYRRAFWYSGPIVRCGNPRNRPLVLGDDIARRKVRNILGIPEDELLCVYAPTFRRNEEMDAYRFNYDALIHALSERFGRKFTFAYRLHPNIAKLHRPDFLQKYADASFYKDAQELLSATDVLLTDYSSIMEDFMLTGRPGFIYAPDVASYSDDRGFYYSLQDRPFPVAQNEEELLSEILRYSEDEHKRDVERFSKMIGLEDDGRGDEAIAKIINSLAIPGVTVEEVIGRG
;
A
#
# COMPACT_ATOMS: atom_id res chain seq x y z
N MET A 1 -19.11 -37.12 -14.09
CA MET A 1 -19.89 -36.01 -14.66
C MET A 1 -19.02 -35.40 -15.75
N VAL A 2 -19.37 -35.59 -17.01
CA VAL A 2 -18.57 -35.12 -18.18
C VAL A 2 -18.83 -33.63 -18.33
N MET A 3 -17.79 -32.82 -18.25
CA MET A 3 -17.91 -31.36 -18.47
C MET A 3 -18.49 -31.08 -19.86
N PRO A 4 -19.43 -30.13 -20.02
CA PRO A 4 -19.95 -29.73 -21.30
C PRO A 4 -18.83 -29.29 -22.25
N LEU A 5 -18.92 -29.70 -23.53
CA LEU A 5 -17.92 -29.39 -24.57
C LEU A 5 -17.62 -27.89 -24.71
N THR A 6 -18.61 -27.04 -24.41
CA THR A 6 -18.49 -25.58 -24.39
C THR A 6 -17.61 -25.06 -23.29
N GLU A 7 -17.53 -25.71 -22.13
CA GLU A 7 -16.60 -25.36 -21.02
C GLU A 7 -15.17 -25.83 -21.29
N VAL A 8 -15.03 -27.00 -21.94
CA VAL A 8 -13.71 -27.50 -22.36
C VAL A 8 -13.13 -26.57 -23.43
N ILE A 9 -13.91 -26.12 -24.39
CA ILE A 9 -13.48 -25.17 -25.43
C ILE A 9 -13.13 -23.80 -24.82
N LYS A 10 -13.93 -23.29 -23.87
CA LYS A 10 -13.60 -22.04 -23.16
C LYS A 10 -12.30 -22.15 -22.39
N ASN A 11 -12.02 -23.26 -21.76
CA ASN A 11 -10.81 -23.46 -20.96
C ASN A 11 -9.55 -23.74 -21.78
N THR A 12 -9.67 -24.32 -22.99
CA THR A 12 -8.55 -24.54 -23.92
C THR A 12 -8.28 -23.34 -24.83
N ALA A 13 -9.29 -22.60 -25.23
CA ALA A 13 -9.12 -21.40 -26.08
C ALA A 13 -8.54 -20.19 -25.32
N LYS A 14 -8.84 -20.03 -24.02
CA LYS A 14 -8.30 -18.95 -23.20
C LYS A 14 -6.77 -18.85 -23.20
N PRO A 15 -5.99 -19.94 -22.96
CA PRO A 15 -4.53 -19.86 -22.98
C PRO A 15 -3.96 -19.42 -24.32
N ILE A 16 -4.53 -19.87 -25.43
CA ILE A 16 -4.07 -19.54 -26.79
C ILE A 16 -4.33 -18.06 -27.11
N TRP A 17 -5.51 -17.56 -26.78
CA TRP A 17 -5.87 -16.16 -27.00
C TRP A 17 -4.97 -15.21 -26.19
N PHE A 18 -4.59 -15.58 -24.95
CA PHE A 18 -3.68 -14.80 -24.14
C PHE A 18 -2.24 -14.82 -24.66
N CYS A 19 -1.77 -15.94 -25.24
CA CYS A 19 -0.49 -15.97 -25.95
C CYS A 19 -0.47 -14.97 -27.11
N ILE A 20 -1.58 -14.82 -27.84
CA ILE A 20 -1.72 -13.86 -28.95
C ILE A 20 -1.69 -12.42 -28.42
N LYS A 21 -2.37 -12.11 -27.33
CA LYS A 21 -2.33 -10.79 -26.69
C LYS A 21 -0.92 -10.38 -26.19
N ASP A 22 -0.08 -11.35 -25.86
CA ASP A 22 1.30 -11.10 -25.40
C ASP A 22 2.30 -10.89 -26.55
N ILE A 23 1.92 -11.08 -27.81
CA ILE A 23 2.80 -10.89 -28.98
C ILE A 23 3.38 -9.45 -29.06
N PRO A 24 2.58 -8.37 -28.84
CA PRO A 24 3.13 -7.00 -28.87
C PRO A 24 4.20 -6.75 -27.82
N GLU A 25 4.22 -7.52 -26.74
CA GLU A 25 5.22 -7.41 -25.66
C GLU A 25 6.47 -8.28 -25.87
N ALA A 26 6.45 -9.13 -26.91
CA ALA A 26 7.57 -10.03 -27.20
C ALA A 26 8.91 -9.32 -27.42
N PRO A 27 8.99 -8.17 -28.12
CA PRO A 27 10.25 -7.44 -28.27
C PRO A 27 10.86 -7.00 -26.94
N LYS A 28 10.04 -6.52 -26.00
CA LYS A 28 10.49 -6.11 -24.67
C LYS A 28 11.01 -7.29 -23.85
N ARG A 29 10.35 -8.46 -23.97
CA ARG A 29 10.79 -9.70 -23.33
C ARG A 29 12.10 -10.21 -23.89
N LEU A 30 12.26 -10.21 -25.22
CA LEU A 30 13.51 -10.62 -25.88
C LEU A 30 14.66 -9.71 -25.47
N ASP A 31 14.44 -8.41 -25.40
CA ASP A 31 15.42 -7.44 -24.92
C ASP A 31 15.81 -7.73 -23.45
N GLY A 32 14.84 -7.93 -22.56
CA GLY A 32 15.11 -8.28 -21.17
C GLY A 32 15.89 -9.59 -21.02
N VAL A 33 15.55 -10.63 -21.79
CA VAL A 33 16.29 -11.91 -21.80
C VAL A 33 17.73 -11.71 -22.29
N ARG A 34 17.93 -10.91 -23.36
CA ARG A 34 19.26 -10.60 -23.90
C ARG A 34 20.14 -9.87 -22.89
N LEU A 35 19.56 -8.86 -22.22
CA LEU A 35 20.25 -8.09 -21.18
C LEU A 35 20.61 -9.00 -20.00
N SER A 36 19.66 -9.77 -19.47
CA SER A 36 19.89 -10.66 -18.32
C SER A 36 20.98 -11.70 -18.57
N ARG A 37 21.17 -12.17 -19.81
CA ARG A 37 22.23 -13.14 -20.16
C ARG A 37 23.63 -12.53 -20.22
N LYS A 38 23.75 -11.22 -20.47
CA LYS A 38 25.02 -10.53 -20.74
C LYS A 38 25.49 -9.65 -19.61
N ALA A 39 24.56 -9.17 -18.79
CA ALA A 39 24.85 -8.20 -17.76
C ALA A 39 25.46 -8.85 -16.52
N GLU A 40 26.46 -8.24 -15.95
CA GLU A 40 26.96 -8.56 -14.62
C GLU A 40 26.05 -7.98 -13.55
N ILE A 41 25.96 -8.64 -12.39
CA ILE A 41 25.18 -8.14 -11.25
C ILE A 41 26.02 -7.13 -10.47
N ASP A 42 25.45 -5.96 -10.27
CA ASP A 42 25.93 -5.00 -9.28
C ASP A 42 25.26 -5.28 -7.93
N TYR A 43 26.03 -5.79 -6.99
CA TYR A 43 25.56 -6.17 -5.65
C TYR A 43 25.13 -4.98 -4.79
N ARG A 44 25.43 -3.75 -5.22
CA ARG A 44 25.00 -2.52 -4.55
C ARG A 44 23.74 -1.91 -5.17
N LYS A 45 23.33 -2.39 -6.34
CA LYS A 45 22.19 -1.81 -7.06
C LYS A 45 20.87 -2.35 -6.54
N VAL A 46 19.98 -1.40 -6.22
CA VAL A 46 18.61 -1.62 -5.75
C VAL A 46 17.64 -0.92 -6.70
N VAL A 47 16.81 -1.68 -7.38
CA VAL A 47 15.74 -1.14 -8.23
C VAL A 47 14.45 -1.09 -7.41
N LEU A 48 13.87 0.10 -7.33
CA LEU A 48 12.66 0.42 -6.59
C LEU A 48 11.49 0.60 -7.58
N ILE A 49 10.37 -0.04 -7.32
CA ILE A 49 9.14 0.09 -8.11
C ILE A 49 7.99 0.36 -7.14
N CYS A 50 7.35 1.52 -7.30
CA CYS A 50 6.22 1.91 -6.49
C CYS A 50 4.97 2.01 -7.36
N ASN A 51 3.93 1.25 -7.04
CA ASN A 51 2.63 1.34 -7.71
C ASN A 51 2.75 1.34 -9.25
N MET A 52 3.57 0.44 -9.80
CA MET A 52 3.85 0.35 -11.24
C MET A 52 4.41 1.66 -11.84
N GLY A 53 5.34 2.31 -11.13
CA GLY A 53 6.01 3.53 -11.58
C GLY A 53 5.26 4.83 -11.34
N ARG A 54 4.26 4.85 -10.45
CA ARG A 54 3.43 6.06 -10.21
C ARG A 54 4.04 7.08 -9.26
N GLY A 55 5.15 6.75 -8.56
CA GLY A 55 5.79 7.72 -7.67
C GLY A 55 6.82 7.14 -6.73
N TYR A 56 7.42 8.00 -5.92
CA TYR A 56 8.32 7.67 -4.83
C TYR A 56 7.53 7.59 -3.53
N LEU A 57 7.00 6.41 -3.22
CA LEU A 57 5.93 6.24 -2.22
C LEU A 57 6.05 4.88 -1.51
N CYS A 58 5.25 4.71 -0.45
CA CYS A 58 5.01 3.43 0.19
C CYS A 58 6.31 2.73 0.66
N ASN A 59 6.29 1.43 0.87
CA ASN A 59 7.43 0.67 1.40
C ASN A 59 8.76 0.89 0.65
N PRO A 60 8.81 0.91 -0.70
CA PRO A 60 10.07 1.14 -1.41
C PRO A 60 10.71 2.50 -1.11
N LYS A 61 9.92 3.57 -0.88
CA LYS A 61 10.42 4.88 -0.45
C LYS A 61 11.15 4.77 0.89
N TYR A 62 10.46 4.30 1.92
CA TYR A 62 10.99 4.24 3.28
C TYR A 62 12.18 3.28 3.41
N ILE A 63 12.20 2.18 2.66
CA ILE A 63 13.36 1.29 2.55
C ILE A 63 14.57 2.04 1.95
N SER A 64 14.37 2.80 0.88
CA SER A 64 15.46 3.56 0.26
C SER A 64 16.00 4.68 1.15
N GLU A 65 15.13 5.36 1.89
CA GLU A 65 15.50 6.36 2.89
C GLU A 65 16.32 5.73 4.03
N ALA A 66 15.90 4.54 4.51
CA ALA A 66 16.67 3.81 5.53
C ALA A 66 18.03 3.33 5.00
N LEU A 67 18.09 2.82 3.75
CA LEU A 67 19.37 2.45 3.12
C LEU A 67 20.33 3.63 3.04
N ASN A 68 19.83 4.80 2.62
CA ASN A 68 20.68 6.00 2.57
C ASN A 68 21.07 6.52 3.96
N ARG A 69 20.17 6.46 4.94
CA ARG A 69 20.42 6.91 6.32
C ARG A 69 21.44 6.03 7.04
N LEU A 70 21.32 4.70 6.92
CA LEU A 70 22.17 3.73 7.60
C LEU A 70 23.49 3.46 6.87
N TYR A 71 23.47 3.55 5.54
CA TYR A 71 24.60 3.21 4.68
C TYR A 71 24.81 4.24 3.58
N PRO A 72 25.13 5.52 3.95
CA PRO A 72 25.21 6.61 2.99
C PRO A 72 26.22 6.33 1.88
N GLY A 73 25.79 6.50 0.60
CA GLY A 73 26.60 6.31 -0.57
C GLY A 73 26.97 4.84 -0.90
N LYS A 74 26.52 3.86 -0.12
CA LYS A 74 26.83 2.44 -0.37
C LYS A 74 26.03 1.86 -1.52
N PHE A 75 24.74 2.22 -1.63
CA PHE A 75 23.82 1.63 -2.60
C PHE A 75 23.55 2.55 -3.79
N ASP A 76 23.45 1.99 -5.00
CA ASP A 76 22.91 2.64 -6.19
C ASP A 76 21.40 2.43 -6.23
N LEU A 77 20.65 3.43 -5.77
CA LEU A 77 19.20 3.40 -5.67
C LEU A 77 18.56 3.91 -6.96
N VAL A 78 17.84 3.06 -7.66
CA VAL A 78 17.21 3.35 -8.95
C VAL A 78 15.70 3.23 -8.83
N LEU A 79 14.98 4.32 -9.04
CA LEU A 79 13.53 4.36 -9.03
C LEU A 79 12.99 4.34 -10.45
N LEU A 80 12.09 3.38 -10.74
CA LEU A 80 11.40 3.31 -12.03
C LEU A 80 10.12 4.14 -11.97
N LEU A 81 9.99 5.14 -12.84
CA LEU A 81 8.87 6.08 -12.88
C LEU A 81 8.23 6.19 -14.27
N ASN A 82 6.91 6.31 -14.32
CA ASN A 82 6.20 6.61 -15.57
C ASN A 82 6.55 8.01 -16.09
N GLU A 83 6.73 8.97 -15.17
CA GLU A 83 7.13 10.35 -15.48
C GLU A 83 8.12 10.85 -14.42
N PRO A 84 9.11 11.66 -14.78
CA PRO A 84 10.05 12.26 -13.83
C PRO A 84 9.33 13.08 -12.76
N GLN A 85 9.92 13.17 -11.56
CA GLN A 85 9.42 13.92 -10.43
C GLN A 85 10.54 14.76 -9.82
N ASP A 86 10.25 16.02 -9.46
CA ASP A 86 11.24 16.98 -8.96
C ASP A 86 11.53 16.81 -7.46
N ASP A 87 10.60 16.16 -6.72
CA ASP A 87 10.66 16.00 -5.26
C ASP A 87 11.38 14.71 -4.81
N ILE A 88 12.12 14.07 -5.71
CA ILE A 88 12.91 12.86 -5.42
C ILE A 88 14.29 13.23 -4.87
N PRO A 89 14.74 12.63 -3.76
CA PRO A 89 16.07 12.88 -3.23
C PRO A 89 17.19 12.59 -4.24
N SER A 90 18.23 13.42 -4.28
CA SER A 90 19.32 13.33 -5.26
C SER A 90 20.13 12.02 -5.21
N TYR A 91 20.05 11.28 -4.10
CA TYR A 91 20.66 9.96 -3.98
C TYR A 91 19.86 8.83 -4.65
N VAL A 92 18.67 9.13 -5.21
CA VAL A 92 17.83 8.18 -5.96
C VAL A 92 17.81 8.58 -7.42
N ARG A 93 18.31 7.70 -8.29
CA ARG A 93 18.30 7.92 -9.75
C ARG A 93 16.92 7.58 -10.31
N GLN A 94 16.42 8.39 -11.22
CA GLN A 94 15.13 8.17 -11.89
C GLN A 94 15.34 7.55 -13.26
N VAL A 95 14.58 6.51 -13.58
CA VAL A 95 14.59 5.85 -14.89
C VAL A 95 13.16 5.62 -15.35
N ALA A 96 12.88 5.88 -16.63
CA ALA A 96 11.54 5.72 -17.19
C ALA A 96 11.07 4.25 -17.12
N TYR A 97 9.93 4.01 -16.45
CA TYR A 97 9.33 2.69 -16.29
C TYR A 97 9.03 2.05 -17.66
N GLY A 98 9.35 0.76 -17.82
CA GLY A 98 9.13 0.03 -19.07
C GLY A 98 10.09 0.40 -20.23
N SER A 99 11.05 1.31 -20.04
CA SER A 99 12.08 1.67 -21.03
C SER A 99 13.12 0.55 -21.21
N HIS A 100 13.97 0.67 -22.24
CA HIS A 100 15.16 -0.17 -22.41
C HIS A 100 16.10 -0.01 -21.19
N GLN A 101 16.31 1.21 -20.73
CA GLN A 101 17.14 1.48 -19.54
C GLN A 101 16.58 0.81 -18.29
N ALA A 102 15.26 0.84 -18.07
CA ALA A 102 14.65 0.14 -16.94
C ALA A 102 14.91 -1.37 -16.99
N ARG A 103 14.86 -1.99 -18.18
CA ARG A 103 15.20 -3.41 -18.34
C ARG A 103 16.68 -3.68 -18.08
N TYR A 104 17.56 -2.75 -18.46
CA TYR A 104 18.99 -2.83 -18.14
C TYR A 104 19.22 -2.73 -16.63
N GLU A 105 18.61 -1.76 -15.93
CA GLU A 105 18.74 -1.61 -14.48
C GLU A 105 18.25 -2.87 -13.75
N LEU A 106 17.08 -3.41 -14.13
CA LEU A 106 16.57 -4.67 -13.58
C LEU A 106 17.50 -5.85 -13.88
N SER A 107 18.12 -5.90 -15.06
CA SER A 107 19.03 -6.99 -15.44
C SER A 107 20.35 -6.97 -14.68
N THR A 108 20.78 -5.81 -14.20
CA THR A 108 22.06 -5.61 -13.50
C THR A 108 21.90 -5.50 -11.99
N ALA A 109 20.71 -5.27 -11.46
CA ALA A 109 20.47 -5.08 -10.03
C ALA A 109 20.54 -6.40 -9.26
N ARG A 110 21.18 -6.38 -8.09
CA ARG A 110 21.07 -7.43 -7.08
C ARG A 110 19.67 -7.48 -6.48
N PHE A 111 19.08 -6.30 -6.20
CA PHE A 111 17.81 -6.19 -5.49
C PHE A 111 16.72 -5.56 -6.35
N TRP A 112 15.56 -6.21 -6.35
CA TRP A 112 14.32 -5.66 -6.85
C TRP A 112 13.36 -5.49 -5.67
N ILE A 113 12.82 -4.29 -5.48
CA ILE A 113 11.84 -3.99 -4.43
C ILE A 113 10.59 -3.44 -5.10
N ASP A 114 9.48 -4.16 -5.02
CA ASP A 114 8.22 -3.79 -5.63
C ASP A 114 7.07 -3.94 -4.63
N ASN A 115 6.12 -3.03 -4.68
CA ASN A 115 4.91 -3.08 -3.86
C ASN A 115 3.65 -3.51 -4.64
N CYS A 116 3.81 -3.89 -5.89
CA CYS A 116 2.78 -4.47 -6.76
C CYS A 116 3.31 -5.73 -7.44
N ARG A 117 2.47 -6.38 -8.26
CA ARG A 117 2.93 -7.49 -9.08
C ARG A 117 3.85 -6.97 -10.18
N ARG A 118 5.05 -7.51 -10.27
CA ARG A 118 6.09 -7.03 -11.18
C ARG A 118 5.79 -7.32 -12.66
N SER A 119 6.39 -6.53 -13.51
CA SER A 119 6.33 -6.76 -14.96
C SER A 119 7.07 -8.04 -15.37
N LYS A 120 6.63 -8.66 -16.46
CA LYS A 120 7.17 -9.92 -17.02
C LYS A 120 8.33 -9.74 -18.02
N TYR A 121 8.85 -8.52 -18.18
CA TYR A 121 9.80 -8.23 -19.27
C TYR A 121 11.24 -8.68 -18.98
N VAL A 122 11.64 -8.77 -17.72
CA VAL A 122 12.97 -9.18 -17.32
C VAL A 122 12.88 -10.48 -16.51
N PRO A 123 13.52 -11.59 -16.95
CA PRO A 123 13.58 -12.79 -16.15
C PRO A 123 14.52 -12.57 -14.96
N LYS A 124 14.05 -12.96 -13.78
CA LYS A 124 14.89 -12.94 -12.57
C LYS A 124 15.92 -14.05 -12.63
N ARG A 125 17.16 -13.73 -12.27
CA ARG A 125 18.25 -14.69 -12.13
C ARG A 125 18.38 -15.17 -10.68
N LYS A 126 19.09 -16.29 -10.48
CA LYS A 126 19.32 -16.88 -9.16
C LYS A 126 20.12 -15.99 -8.20
N ASP A 127 21.01 -15.17 -8.78
CA ASP A 127 21.86 -14.21 -8.06
C ASP A 127 21.18 -12.84 -7.86
N GLN A 128 19.89 -12.71 -8.15
CA GLN A 128 19.07 -11.54 -7.87
C GLN A 128 18.09 -11.85 -6.75
N ILE A 129 17.78 -10.86 -5.93
CA ILE A 129 16.85 -10.96 -4.82
C ILE A 129 15.65 -10.06 -5.10
N TYR A 130 14.46 -10.66 -5.14
CA TYR A 130 13.22 -9.95 -5.28
C TYR A 130 12.48 -9.89 -3.96
N ILE A 131 12.29 -8.67 -3.43
CA ILE A 131 11.56 -8.37 -2.22
C ILE A 131 10.19 -7.83 -2.60
N GLN A 132 9.14 -8.60 -2.35
CA GLN A 132 7.77 -8.16 -2.54
C GLN A 132 7.25 -7.54 -1.25
N THR A 133 6.93 -6.24 -1.29
CA THR A 133 6.53 -5.50 -0.10
C THR A 133 5.03 -5.36 0.05
N TRP A 134 4.28 -5.61 -1.02
CA TRP A 134 2.87 -5.27 -1.13
C TRP A 134 2.57 -3.81 -0.78
N HIS A 135 1.31 -3.39 -0.85
CA HIS A 135 0.90 -1.99 -0.66
C HIS A 135 -0.31 -1.82 0.27
N ALA A 136 -0.87 -2.93 0.77
CA ALA A 136 -1.97 -2.93 1.73
C ALA A 136 -1.74 -4.08 2.70
N TYR A 137 -1.17 -3.79 3.85
CA TYR A 137 -0.77 -4.85 4.76
C TYR A 137 -1.90 -5.34 5.66
N LEU A 138 -2.96 -4.58 5.80
CA LEU A 138 -4.15 -4.99 6.53
C LEU A 138 -5.40 -4.49 5.82
N SER A 139 -5.82 -5.18 4.77
CA SER A 139 -7.12 -4.94 4.18
C SER A 139 -8.15 -5.84 4.88
N PRO A 140 -9.31 -5.33 5.28
CA PRO A 140 -10.39 -6.20 5.72
C PRO A 140 -10.86 -7.13 4.60
N LYS A 141 -10.71 -6.71 3.36
CA LYS A 141 -11.14 -7.43 2.16
C LYS A 141 -10.19 -8.57 1.83
N ARG A 142 -10.76 -9.72 1.48
CA ARG A 142 -9.97 -10.84 0.96
C ARG A 142 -9.27 -10.48 -0.34
N VAL A 143 -8.06 -11.00 -0.51
CA VAL A 143 -7.19 -10.66 -1.63
C VAL A 143 -6.60 -11.91 -2.28
N GLU A 144 -6.11 -11.74 -3.50
CA GLU A 144 -5.28 -12.68 -4.23
C GLU A 144 -5.91 -14.10 -4.34
N GLY A 145 -5.23 -15.12 -3.86
CA GLY A 145 -5.67 -16.52 -3.90
C GLY A 145 -6.97 -16.79 -3.16
N ASP A 146 -7.27 -16.03 -2.09
CA ASP A 146 -8.51 -16.17 -1.32
C ASP A 146 -9.76 -15.71 -2.10
N VAL A 147 -9.57 -15.08 -3.26
CA VAL A 147 -10.62 -14.62 -4.18
C VAL A 147 -10.28 -14.90 -5.66
N ALA A 148 -9.45 -15.91 -5.90
CA ALA A 148 -8.93 -16.20 -7.24
C ALA A 148 -10.02 -16.45 -8.29
N GLU A 149 -11.19 -16.97 -7.89
CA GLU A 149 -12.37 -17.18 -8.75
C GLU A 149 -12.98 -15.89 -9.29
N HIS A 150 -12.81 -14.78 -8.57
CA HIS A 150 -13.30 -13.45 -8.97
C HIS A 150 -12.24 -12.61 -9.72
N LEU A 151 -11.03 -13.15 -9.87
CA LEU A 151 -9.92 -12.46 -10.55
C LEU A 151 -9.77 -12.89 -12.00
N PRO A 152 -9.34 -11.99 -12.90
CA PRO A 152 -9.01 -12.37 -14.29
C PRO A 152 -7.94 -13.47 -14.33
N TYR A 153 -8.11 -14.42 -15.26
CA TYR A 153 -7.17 -15.53 -15.42
C TYR A 153 -5.72 -15.07 -15.62
N GLU A 154 -5.50 -14.01 -16.41
CA GLU A 154 -4.17 -13.47 -16.66
C GLU A 154 -3.52 -12.93 -15.38
N TYR A 155 -4.33 -12.26 -14.56
CA TYR A 155 -3.86 -11.75 -13.28
C TYR A 155 -3.38 -12.91 -12.38
N VAL A 156 -4.20 -13.94 -12.21
CA VAL A 156 -3.86 -15.11 -11.38
C VAL A 156 -2.60 -15.82 -11.89
N ARG A 157 -2.51 -16.01 -13.23
CA ARG A 157 -1.30 -16.58 -13.85
C ARG A 157 -0.05 -15.76 -13.55
N ASP A 158 -0.14 -14.44 -13.72
CA ASP A 158 0.98 -13.54 -13.53
C ASP A 158 1.32 -13.38 -12.04
N ALA A 159 0.32 -13.41 -11.15
CA ALA A 159 0.51 -13.40 -9.70
C ALA A 159 1.20 -14.68 -9.18
N LYS A 160 0.84 -15.85 -9.72
CA LYS A 160 1.53 -17.13 -9.41
C LYS A 160 2.99 -17.10 -9.81
N ARG A 161 3.31 -16.55 -11.01
CA ARG A 161 4.69 -16.37 -11.42
C ARG A 161 5.43 -15.42 -10.49
N ASP A 162 4.83 -14.30 -10.14
CA ASP A 162 5.40 -13.30 -9.27
C ASP A 162 5.70 -13.87 -7.87
N GLY A 163 4.75 -14.64 -7.30
CA GLY A 163 4.96 -15.34 -6.03
C GLY A 163 6.13 -16.35 -6.09
N ASN A 164 6.27 -17.08 -7.20
CA ASN A 164 7.40 -18.02 -7.39
C ASN A 164 8.75 -17.30 -7.58
N ASP A 165 8.75 -16.09 -8.13
CA ASP A 165 9.96 -15.29 -8.32
C ASP A 165 10.36 -14.50 -7.07
N THR A 166 9.46 -14.34 -6.09
CA THR A 166 9.71 -13.61 -4.84
C THR A 166 10.64 -14.42 -3.93
N ASP A 167 11.69 -13.79 -3.43
CA ASP A 167 12.63 -14.40 -2.48
C ASP A 167 12.33 -14.04 -1.04
N LEU A 168 11.71 -12.87 -0.79
CA LEU A 168 11.46 -12.36 0.54
C LEU A 168 10.18 -11.52 0.58
N MET A 169 9.38 -11.78 1.60
CA MET A 169 8.29 -10.89 2.04
C MET A 169 8.47 -10.51 3.51
N PHE A 170 7.76 -9.50 3.97
CA PHE A 170 7.70 -9.14 5.38
C PHE A 170 6.28 -8.77 5.80
N ALA A 171 5.99 -8.97 7.06
CA ALA A 171 4.71 -8.67 7.68
C ALA A 171 4.92 -8.01 9.04
N ASP A 172 3.96 -7.22 9.45
CA ASP A 172 3.90 -6.59 10.77
C ASP A 172 2.86 -7.25 11.69
N ASN A 173 2.11 -8.22 11.17
CA ASN A 173 1.08 -8.90 11.94
C ASN A 173 0.94 -10.37 11.50
N ARG A 174 0.42 -11.19 12.41
CA ARG A 174 0.24 -12.63 12.18
C ARG A 174 -0.83 -12.91 11.13
N LEU A 175 -1.94 -12.16 11.14
CA LEU A 175 -3.03 -12.37 10.20
C LEU A 175 -2.53 -12.28 8.75
N TYR A 176 -1.73 -11.24 8.43
CA TYR A 176 -1.23 -11.06 7.07
C TYR A 176 -0.07 -12.00 6.72
N GLU A 177 0.74 -12.41 7.69
CA GLU A 177 1.68 -13.50 7.47
C GLU A 177 0.95 -14.75 6.96
N ASP A 178 -0.16 -15.14 7.61
CA ASP A 178 -0.99 -16.27 7.19
C ASP A 178 -1.62 -16.04 5.80
N VAL A 179 -2.07 -14.81 5.51
CA VAL A 179 -2.61 -14.44 4.18
C VAL A 179 -1.52 -14.57 3.12
N TYR A 180 -0.32 -14.08 3.37
CA TYR A 180 0.79 -14.18 2.41
C TYR A 180 1.13 -15.64 2.10
N ARG A 181 1.18 -16.50 3.12
CA ARG A 181 1.48 -17.92 2.93
C ARG A 181 0.44 -18.65 2.08
N ARG A 182 -0.86 -18.39 2.28
CA ARG A 182 -1.92 -19.12 1.56
C ARG A 182 -2.39 -18.45 0.28
N ALA A 183 -2.44 -17.10 0.23
CA ALA A 183 -3.11 -16.38 -0.85
C ALA A 183 -2.15 -15.81 -1.90
N PHE A 184 -0.87 -15.56 -1.58
CA PHE A 184 0.07 -14.90 -2.50
C PHE A 184 0.83 -15.86 -3.42
N TRP A 185 0.49 -17.17 -3.37
CA TRP A 185 1.23 -18.22 -4.09
C TRP A 185 2.74 -18.18 -3.79
N TYR A 186 3.06 -17.86 -2.55
CA TYR A 186 4.40 -17.67 -2.05
C TYR A 186 4.72 -18.67 -0.93
N SER A 187 5.85 -19.33 -1.02
CA SER A 187 6.30 -20.34 -0.06
C SER A 187 7.64 -20.02 0.61
N GLY A 188 8.21 -18.87 0.27
CA GLY A 188 9.48 -18.42 0.83
C GLY A 188 9.38 -17.84 2.24
N PRO A 189 10.48 -17.29 2.76
CA PRO A 189 10.52 -16.70 4.09
C PRO A 189 9.75 -15.39 4.19
N ILE A 190 9.08 -15.21 5.34
CA ILE A 190 8.40 -13.96 5.73
C ILE A 190 9.04 -13.47 7.01
N VAL A 191 9.59 -12.27 6.99
CA VAL A 191 10.18 -11.64 8.18
C VAL A 191 9.13 -10.79 8.88
N ARG A 192 8.98 -11.00 10.18
CA ARG A 192 8.18 -10.12 11.02
C ARG A 192 9.03 -8.97 11.52
N CYS A 193 8.78 -7.77 11.04
CA CYS A 193 9.61 -6.61 11.39
C CYS A 193 8.88 -5.26 11.27
N GLY A 194 7.57 -5.26 11.17
CA GLY A 194 6.81 -4.06 10.87
C GLY A 194 6.86 -3.66 9.39
N ASN A 195 6.02 -2.72 9.00
CA ASN A 195 6.02 -2.19 7.64
C ASN A 195 6.90 -0.94 7.53
N PRO A 196 7.81 -0.89 6.56
CA PRO A 196 8.69 0.27 6.35
C PRO A 196 7.95 1.60 6.29
N ARG A 197 6.81 1.64 5.60
CA ARG A 197 5.99 2.85 5.42
C ARG A 197 5.32 3.35 6.70
N ASN A 198 5.22 2.50 7.74
CA ASN A 198 4.54 2.86 8.99
C ASN A 198 5.40 3.71 9.93
N ARG A 199 6.69 3.86 9.62
CA ARG A 199 7.62 4.67 10.43
C ARG A 199 7.05 6.03 10.87
N PRO A 200 6.53 6.89 9.98
CA PRO A 200 6.01 8.21 10.37
C PRO A 200 4.74 8.12 11.24
N LEU A 201 4.02 7.01 11.20
CA LEU A 201 2.79 6.82 11.96
C LEU A 201 3.08 6.37 13.39
N VAL A 202 4.08 5.51 13.58
CA VAL A 202 4.46 4.95 14.88
C VAL A 202 5.43 5.87 15.63
N LEU A 203 6.46 6.39 14.94
CA LEU A 203 7.51 7.22 15.56
C LEU A 203 7.23 8.72 15.46
N GLY A 204 6.23 9.12 14.66
CA GLY A 204 5.96 10.51 14.32
C GLY A 204 6.90 11.06 13.24
N ASP A 205 6.46 12.11 12.56
CA ASP A 205 7.24 12.85 11.56
C ASP A 205 6.76 14.32 11.50
N ASP A 206 7.42 15.16 12.30
CA ASP A 206 7.08 16.59 12.37
C ASP A 206 7.38 17.34 11.07
N ILE A 207 8.33 16.85 10.27
CA ILE A 207 8.67 17.46 8.97
C ILE A 207 7.52 17.17 7.97
N ALA A 208 7.11 15.92 7.86
CA ALA A 208 5.99 15.53 7.03
C ALA A 208 4.69 16.23 7.50
N ARG A 209 4.45 16.27 8.82
CA ARG A 209 3.29 16.96 9.38
C ARG A 209 3.24 18.43 8.97
N ARG A 210 4.33 19.18 9.12
CA ARG A 210 4.42 20.60 8.70
C ARG A 210 4.25 20.76 7.18
N LYS A 211 4.90 19.90 6.40
CA LYS A 211 4.80 19.89 4.93
C LYS A 211 3.35 19.74 4.47
N VAL A 212 2.64 18.73 5.00
CA VAL A 212 1.23 18.47 4.67
C VAL A 212 0.36 19.66 5.04
N ARG A 213 0.50 20.17 6.27
CA ARG A 213 -0.30 21.31 6.76
C ARG A 213 -0.10 22.55 5.90
N ASN A 214 1.15 22.85 5.51
CA ASN A 214 1.46 23.98 4.62
C ASN A 214 0.82 23.81 3.23
N ILE A 215 0.93 22.61 2.63
CA ILE A 215 0.37 22.33 1.29
C ILE A 215 -1.15 22.43 1.30
N LEU A 216 -1.81 21.95 2.36
CA LEU A 216 -3.26 22.00 2.50
C LEU A 216 -3.79 23.33 3.09
N GLY A 217 -2.93 24.25 3.48
CA GLY A 217 -3.31 25.54 4.06
C GLY A 217 -3.95 25.42 5.43
N ILE A 218 -3.51 24.44 6.26
CA ILE A 218 -4.08 24.19 7.58
C ILE A 218 -3.48 25.17 8.62
N PRO A 219 -4.25 26.00 9.32
CA PRO A 219 -3.76 26.87 10.38
C PRO A 219 -3.07 26.08 11.51
N GLU A 220 -2.03 26.66 12.12
CA GLU A 220 -1.26 25.96 13.17
C GLU A 220 -2.07 25.66 14.42
N ASP A 221 -3.04 26.51 14.75
CA ASP A 221 -3.92 26.40 15.91
C ASP A 221 -5.12 25.48 15.70
N GLU A 222 -5.37 25.01 14.49
CA GLU A 222 -6.47 24.11 14.15
C GLU A 222 -6.03 22.64 14.06
N LEU A 223 -6.93 21.72 14.39
CA LEU A 223 -6.74 20.29 14.17
C LEU A 223 -7.21 19.90 12.76
N LEU A 224 -6.62 18.85 12.19
CA LEU A 224 -6.95 18.35 10.86
C LEU A 224 -7.82 17.10 10.96
N CYS A 225 -9.06 17.17 10.44
CA CYS A 225 -9.88 16.00 10.17
C CYS A 225 -9.79 15.64 8.68
N VAL A 226 -9.40 14.40 8.38
CA VAL A 226 -9.36 13.89 7.00
C VAL A 226 -10.48 12.88 6.80
N TYR A 227 -11.30 13.10 5.78
CA TYR A 227 -12.29 12.14 5.29
C TYR A 227 -11.72 11.40 4.06
N ALA A 228 -11.52 10.09 4.18
CA ALA A 228 -10.92 9.26 3.13
C ALA A 228 -11.81 8.06 2.77
N PRO A 229 -12.92 8.28 2.03
CA PRO A 229 -13.85 7.22 1.67
C PRO A 229 -13.32 6.30 0.57
N THR A 230 -13.81 5.06 0.56
CA THR A 230 -13.57 4.08 -0.50
C THR A 230 -14.33 4.45 -1.78
N PHE A 231 -13.76 4.11 -2.92
CA PHE A 231 -14.39 4.25 -4.23
C PHE A 231 -15.68 3.41 -4.34
N ARG A 232 -16.76 4.01 -4.86
CA ARG A 232 -18.01 3.34 -5.21
C ARG A 232 -18.09 3.16 -6.73
N ARG A 233 -18.30 1.92 -7.18
CA ARG A 233 -18.33 1.58 -8.64
C ARG A 233 -19.46 2.26 -9.39
N ASN A 234 -20.58 2.53 -8.71
CA ASN A 234 -21.78 3.09 -9.34
C ASN A 234 -21.75 4.63 -9.46
N GLU A 235 -20.60 5.28 -9.17
CA GLU A 235 -20.46 6.75 -9.16
C GLU A 235 -21.52 7.45 -8.27
N GLU A 236 -22.11 6.73 -7.31
CA GLU A 236 -23.10 7.25 -6.37
C GLU A 236 -22.43 8.23 -5.41
N MET A 237 -22.48 9.50 -5.75
CA MET A 237 -21.90 10.58 -4.94
C MET A 237 -22.69 10.78 -3.64
N ASP A 238 -23.92 10.28 -3.54
CA ASP A 238 -24.76 10.43 -2.36
C ASP A 238 -24.19 9.69 -1.12
N ALA A 239 -23.46 8.59 -1.31
CA ALA A 239 -22.76 7.89 -0.22
C ALA A 239 -21.68 8.75 0.46
N TYR A 240 -21.23 9.82 -0.19
CA TYR A 240 -20.24 10.76 0.35
C TYR A 240 -20.89 12.01 0.93
N ARG A 241 -22.22 12.15 0.83
CA ARG A 241 -22.94 13.36 1.22
C ARG A 241 -23.48 13.22 2.64
N PHE A 242 -23.04 14.12 3.53
CA PHE A 242 -23.57 14.32 4.87
C PHE A 242 -23.33 15.78 5.32
N ASN A 243 -23.79 16.16 6.50
CA ASN A 243 -23.59 17.51 7.00
C ASN A 243 -22.19 17.71 7.58
N TYR A 244 -21.23 18.10 6.74
CA TYR A 244 -19.85 18.35 7.12
C TYR A 244 -19.68 19.46 8.17
N ASP A 245 -20.56 20.49 8.16
CA ASP A 245 -20.50 21.57 9.16
C ASP A 245 -20.91 21.06 10.53
N ALA A 246 -21.93 20.20 10.62
CA ALA A 246 -22.32 19.53 11.86
C ALA A 246 -21.21 18.63 12.39
N LEU A 247 -20.51 17.88 11.49
CA LEU A 247 -19.35 17.09 11.85
C LEU A 247 -18.23 17.95 12.46
N ILE A 248 -17.84 19.04 11.78
CA ILE A 248 -16.79 19.95 12.25
C ILE A 248 -17.18 20.57 13.60
N HIS A 249 -18.44 20.92 13.78
CA HIS A 249 -18.94 21.44 15.05
C HIS A 249 -18.82 20.40 16.17
N ALA A 250 -19.29 19.17 15.96
CA ALA A 250 -19.21 18.10 16.95
C ALA A 250 -17.75 17.76 17.32
N LEU A 251 -16.83 17.71 16.34
CA LEU A 251 -15.40 17.56 16.59
C LEU A 251 -14.85 18.70 17.43
N SER A 252 -15.19 19.94 17.08
CA SER A 252 -14.71 21.13 17.80
C SER A 252 -15.21 21.17 19.23
N GLU A 253 -16.47 20.80 19.46
CA GLU A 253 -17.09 20.69 20.79
C GLU A 253 -16.39 19.60 21.62
N ARG A 254 -16.22 18.40 21.04
CA ARG A 254 -15.64 17.25 21.76
C ARG A 254 -14.17 17.44 22.13
N PHE A 255 -13.38 18.01 21.24
CA PHE A 255 -11.93 18.16 21.43
C PHE A 255 -11.51 19.55 21.91
N GLY A 256 -12.45 20.50 22.07
CA GLY A 256 -12.19 21.85 22.58
C GLY A 256 -11.27 22.68 21.67
N ARG A 257 -11.16 22.34 20.38
CA ARG A 257 -10.29 22.99 19.39
C ARG A 257 -10.99 23.13 18.07
N LYS A 258 -10.62 24.14 17.30
CA LYS A 258 -11.09 24.30 15.92
C LYS A 258 -10.53 23.18 15.02
N PHE A 259 -11.33 22.79 14.05
CA PHE A 259 -10.96 21.81 13.04
C PHE A 259 -11.01 22.38 11.62
N THR A 260 -9.96 22.15 10.87
CA THR A 260 -10.00 22.18 9.41
C THR A 260 -10.37 20.79 8.89
N PHE A 261 -11.34 20.75 7.98
CA PHE A 261 -11.75 19.52 7.32
C PHE A 261 -11.10 19.42 5.95
N ALA A 262 -10.51 18.25 5.67
CA ALA A 262 -9.99 17.90 4.36
C ALA A 262 -10.61 16.59 3.88
N TYR A 263 -10.77 16.43 2.57
CA TYR A 263 -11.22 15.17 1.98
C TYR A 263 -10.13 14.60 1.08
N ARG A 264 -10.06 13.26 1.03
CA ARG A 264 -9.19 12.50 0.13
C ARG A 264 -10.02 11.51 -0.66
N LEU A 265 -10.50 11.93 -1.82
CA LEU A 265 -11.22 11.05 -2.73
C LEU A 265 -10.26 10.11 -3.46
N HIS A 266 -10.78 8.95 -3.86
CA HIS A 266 -10.02 8.03 -4.71
C HIS A 266 -9.64 8.71 -6.04
N PRO A 267 -8.43 8.51 -6.59
CA PRO A 267 -7.97 9.19 -7.81
C PRO A 267 -8.90 9.06 -9.03
N ASN A 268 -9.67 7.98 -9.09
CA ASN A 268 -10.65 7.79 -10.18
C ASN A 268 -11.82 8.78 -10.08
N ILE A 269 -12.24 9.17 -8.88
CA ILE A 269 -13.28 10.18 -8.66
C ILE A 269 -12.69 11.58 -8.82
N ALA A 270 -11.56 11.83 -8.17
CA ALA A 270 -10.92 13.14 -8.16
C ALA A 270 -10.60 13.69 -9.57
N LYS A 271 -10.39 12.80 -10.55
CA LYS A 271 -10.15 13.16 -11.95
C LYS A 271 -11.42 13.51 -12.74
N LEU A 272 -12.60 13.01 -12.31
CA LEU A 272 -13.83 13.16 -13.06
C LEU A 272 -14.50 14.50 -12.77
N HIS A 273 -14.74 14.80 -11.51
CA HIS A 273 -15.36 16.06 -11.09
C HIS A 273 -15.22 16.25 -9.58
N ARG A 274 -14.87 17.46 -9.15
CA ARG A 274 -14.92 17.83 -7.73
C ARG A 274 -16.37 18.13 -7.36
N PRO A 275 -16.98 17.37 -6.42
CA PRO A 275 -18.36 17.63 -6.02
C PRO A 275 -18.53 19.04 -5.44
N ASP A 276 -19.60 19.74 -5.82
CA ASP A 276 -19.85 21.12 -5.39
C ASP A 276 -19.89 21.26 -3.87
N PHE A 277 -20.45 20.26 -3.17
CA PHE A 277 -20.55 20.26 -1.70
C PHE A 277 -19.20 20.10 -0.98
N LEU A 278 -18.11 19.72 -1.69
CA LEU A 278 -16.75 19.64 -1.15
C LEU A 278 -15.88 20.87 -1.50
N GLN A 279 -16.35 21.79 -2.34
CA GLN A 279 -15.51 22.88 -2.86
C GLN A 279 -14.97 23.83 -1.79
N LYS A 280 -15.68 23.98 -0.66
CA LYS A 280 -15.28 24.87 0.45
C LYS A 280 -14.25 24.25 1.41
N TYR A 281 -13.93 22.95 1.25
CA TYR A 281 -13.02 22.23 2.13
C TYR A 281 -11.68 21.96 1.45
N ALA A 282 -10.65 21.66 2.23
CA ALA A 282 -9.33 21.36 1.72
C ALA A 282 -9.31 20.04 0.93
N ASP A 283 -8.68 20.05 -0.24
CA ASP A 283 -8.58 18.86 -1.11
C ASP A 283 -7.23 18.15 -0.93
N ALA A 284 -7.24 17.03 -0.24
CA ALA A 284 -6.09 16.15 -0.05
C ALA A 284 -6.03 14.99 -1.07
N SER A 285 -6.92 14.95 -2.08
CA SER A 285 -7.02 13.85 -3.06
C SER A 285 -5.74 13.70 -3.90
N PHE A 286 -5.05 14.80 -4.16
CA PHE A 286 -3.82 14.83 -4.95
C PHE A 286 -2.55 14.74 -4.12
N TYR A 287 -2.65 14.68 -2.79
CA TYR A 287 -1.48 14.46 -1.95
C TYR A 287 -0.99 13.01 -2.14
N LYS A 288 0.23 12.85 -2.66
CA LYS A 288 0.71 11.55 -3.15
C LYS A 288 0.95 10.55 -2.03
N ASP A 289 1.65 10.95 -0.97
CA ASP A 289 2.05 10.06 0.12
C ASP A 289 0.98 9.96 1.22
N ALA A 290 0.34 8.81 1.31
CA ALA A 290 -0.71 8.57 2.29
C ALA A 290 -0.17 8.59 3.73
N GLN A 291 1.03 8.08 3.97
CA GLN A 291 1.62 8.03 5.30
C GLN A 291 1.99 9.43 5.82
N GLU A 292 2.52 10.29 4.94
CA GLU A 292 2.75 11.71 5.29
C GLU A 292 1.43 12.41 5.64
N LEU A 293 0.37 12.18 4.84
CA LEU A 293 -0.96 12.75 5.12
C LEU A 293 -1.52 12.26 6.45
N LEU A 294 -1.46 10.94 6.71
CA LEU A 294 -1.93 10.35 7.95
C LEU A 294 -1.13 10.83 9.16
N SER A 295 0.19 11.04 9.03
CA SER A 295 1.00 11.60 10.11
C SER A 295 0.58 13.02 10.50
N ALA A 296 0.00 13.77 9.55
CA ALA A 296 -0.54 15.12 9.79
C ALA A 296 -2.00 15.14 10.27
N THR A 297 -2.73 14.05 10.09
CA THR A 297 -4.16 13.94 10.43
C THR A 297 -4.35 13.81 11.95
N ASP A 298 -5.23 14.59 12.53
CA ASP A 298 -5.56 14.52 13.95
C ASP A 298 -6.79 13.62 14.21
N VAL A 299 -7.76 13.62 13.28
CA VAL A 299 -8.93 12.73 13.29
C VAL A 299 -9.13 12.15 11.89
N LEU A 300 -9.30 10.85 11.78
CA LEU A 300 -9.63 10.17 10.52
C LEU A 300 -11.11 9.80 10.48
N LEU A 301 -11.79 10.17 9.40
CA LEU A 301 -13.09 9.61 9.02
C LEU A 301 -12.91 8.77 7.76
N THR A 302 -13.38 7.54 7.77
CA THR A 302 -13.28 6.62 6.62
C THR A 302 -14.46 5.64 6.62
N ASP A 303 -14.40 4.62 5.76
CA ASP A 303 -15.42 3.58 5.64
C ASP A 303 -14.79 2.16 5.59
N TYR A 304 -14.74 1.53 4.43
CA TYR A 304 -14.19 0.18 4.21
C TYR A 304 -12.70 0.18 3.84
N SER A 305 -12.06 1.35 3.87
CA SER A 305 -10.67 1.52 3.45
C SER A 305 -9.68 0.91 4.45
N SER A 306 -8.59 0.35 3.93
CA SER A 306 -7.45 -0.11 4.74
C SER A 306 -6.58 1.03 5.31
N ILE A 307 -6.88 2.27 4.96
CA ILE A 307 -6.18 3.45 5.50
C ILE A 307 -6.38 3.59 7.02
N MET A 308 -7.46 3.01 7.52
CA MET A 308 -7.80 3.01 8.93
C MET A 308 -6.82 2.17 9.75
N GLU A 309 -6.44 1.01 9.25
CA GLU A 309 -5.48 0.14 9.91
C GLU A 309 -4.09 0.78 9.96
N ASP A 310 -3.71 1.53 8.92
CA ASP A 310 -2.52 2.36 8.97
C ASP A 310 -2.66 3.46 10.05
N PHE A 311 -3.81 4.15 10.07
CA PHE A 311 -4.02 5.28 10.97
C PHE A 311 -4.08 4.89 12.46
N MET A 312 -4.60 3.70 12.79
CA MET A 312 -4.66 3.23 14.18
C MET A 312 -3.28 3.22 14.87
N LEU A 313 -2.19 3.06 14.08
CA LEU A 313 -0.82 3.07 14.59
C LEU A 313 -0.41 4.41 15.20
N THR A 314 -1.13 5.48 14.86
CA THR A 314 -0.91 6.82 15.45
C THR A 314 -1.49 6.95 16.85
N GLY A 315 -2.38 6.03 17.28
CA GLY A 315 -3.15 6.13 18.51
C GLY A 315 -4.19 7.26 18.52
N ARG A 316 -4.41 7.95 17.38
CA ARG A 316 -5.33 9.08 17.27
C ARG A 316 -6.76 8.64 16.98
N PRO A 317 -7.77 9.50 17.31
CA PRO A 317 -9.17 9.18 17.08
C PRO A 317 -9.51 8.97 15.61
N GLY A 318 -10.33 7.96 15.35
CA GLY A 318 -10.89 7.69 14.03
C GLY A 318 -12.33 7.22 14.16
N PHE A 319 -13.11 7.39 13.07
CA PHE A 319 -14.51 7.01 12.98
C PHE A 319 -14.77 6.33 11.63
N ILE A 320 -15.67 5.35 11.62
CA ILE A 320 -16.11 4.66 10.41
C ILE A 320 -17.52 5.13 10.09
N TYR A 321 -17.69 5.74 8.92
CA TYR A 321 -19.00 6.13 8.41
C TYR A 321 -19.36 5.23 7.23
N ALA A 322 -20.29 4.30 7.43
CA ALA A 322 -20.65 3.24 6.49
C ALA A 322 -22.19 3.19 6.29
N PRO A 323 -22.82 4.23 5.69
CA PRO A 323 -24.27 4.28 5.54
C PRO A 323 -24.83 3.23 4.60
N ASP A 324 -24.02 2.69 3.75
CA ASP A 324 -24.35 1.69 2.74
C ASP A 324 -23.91 0.26 3.11
N VAL A 325 -23.60 -0.02 4.39
CA VAL A 325 -23.07 -1.32 4.84
C VAL A 325 -23.96 -2.50 4.44
N ALA A 326 -25.27 -2.32 4.45
CA ALA A 326 -26.22 -3.38 4.07
C ALA A 326 -26.19 -3.71 2.56
N SER A 327 -25.86 -2.73 1.71
CA SER A 327 -25.77 -2.86 0.26
C SER A 327 -24.34 -2.96 -0.26
N TYR A 328 -23.35 -2.63 0.57
CA TYR A 328 -21.95 -2.75 0.23
C TYR A 328 -21.54 -4.23 0.19
N SER A 329 -21.95 -4.90 -0.88
CA SER A 329 -21.47 -6.25 -1.19
C SER A 329 -20.11 -6.13 -1.88
N ASP A 330 -19.04 -6.33 -1.11
CA ASP A 330 -17.81 -6.76 -1.77
C ASP A 330 -17.95 -8.26 -2.05
N ASP A 331 -18.06 -8.64 -3.32
CA ASP A 331 -18.15 -10.03 -3.76
C ASP A 331 -16.98 -10.90 -3.25
N ARG A 332 -15.94 -10.26 -2.73
CA ARG A 332 -14.73 -10.90 -2.22
C ARG A 332 -14.80 -11.33 -0.76
N GLY A 333 -15.74 -10.78 0.05
CA GLY A 333 -15.81 -11.01 1.50
C GLY A 333 -14.68 -10.35 2.29
N PHE A 334 -14.72 -10.53 3.62
CA PHE A 334 -13.81 -9.88 4.56
C PHE A 334 -13.04 -10.91 5.39
N TYR A 335 -11.87 -10.54 5.90
CA TYR A 335 -11.09 -11.32 6.86
C TYR A 335 -11.59 -11.13 8.29
N TYR A 336 -12.16 -9.98 8.59
CA TYR A 336 -12.76 -9.62 9.88
C TYR A 336 -13.88 -8.58 9.65
N SER A 337 -14.78 -8.44 10.60
CA SER A 337 -15.94 -7.54 10.46
C SER A 337 -15.56 -6.09 10.70
N LEU A 338 -16.44 -5.15 10.29
CA LEU A 338 -16.26 -3.73 10.62
C LEU A 338 -16.29 -3.49 12.14
N GLN A 339 -17.10 -4.26 12.86
CA GLN A 339 -17.26 -4.17 14.31
C GLN A 339 -16.02 -4.65 15.08
N ASP A 340 -15.16 -5.48 14.46
CA ASP A 340 -13.90 -5.90 15.08
C ASP A 340 -12.87 -4.78 15.10
N ARG A 341 -13.03 -3.78 14.23
CA ARG A 341 -12.10 -2.66 14.06
C ARG A 341 -12.01 -1.78 15.31
N PRO A 342 -10.91 -1.02 15.50
CA PRO A 342 -10.71 -0.23 16.72
C PRO A 342 -11.47 1.10 16.74
N PHE A 343 -12.23 1.42 15.68
CA PHE A 343 -12.95 2.68 15.56
C PHE A 343 -14.45 2.46 15.53
N PRO A 344 -15.25 3.31 16.21
CA PRO A 344 -16.70 3.20 16.20
C PRO A 344 -17.27 3.29 14.78
N VAL A 345 -18.32 2.49 14.52
CA VAL A 345 -18.99 2.39 13.23
C VAL A 345 -20.35 3.07 13.32
N ALA A 346 -20.56 4.07 12.46
CA ALA A 346 -21.85 4.75 12.30
C ALA A 346 -22.45 4.45 10.92
N GLN A 347 -23.76 4.19 10.88
CA GLN A 347 -24.49 3.89 9.64
C GLN A 347 -25.33 5.07 9.17
N ASN A 348 -25.45 6.11 9.97
CA ASN A 348 -26.13 7.36 9.63
C ASN A 348 -25.45 8.55 10.31
N GLU A 349 -25.87 9.75 9.95
CA GLU A 349 -25.28 10.99 10.42
C GLU A 349 -25.48 11.19 11.94
N GLU A 350 -26.66 10.85 12.46
CA GLU A 350 -26.97 10.99 13.90
C GLU A 350 -26.07 10.09 14.75
N GLU A 351 -25.87 8.86 14.33
CA GLU A 351 -24.92 7.93 14.97
C GLU A 351 -23.50 8.49 14.92
N LEU A 352 -23.04 8.98 13.76
CA LEU A 352 -21.69 9.53 13.61
C LEU A 352 -21.45 10.69 14.58
N LEU A 353 -22.38 11.64 14.65
CA LEU A 353 -22.26 12.78 15.56
C LEU A 353 -22.29 12.34 17.03
N SER A 354 -23.15 11.36 17.37
CA SER A 354 -23.20 10.78 18.71
C SER A 354 -21.90 10.09 19.10
N GLU A 355 -21.29 9.30 18.18
CA GLU A 355 -20.00 8.63 18.41
C GLU A 355 -18.87 9.63 18.64
N ILE A 356 -18.85 10.74 17.90
CA ILE A 356 -17.87 11.81 18.08
C ILE A 356 -18.01 12.46 19.45
N LEU A 357 -19.24 12.87 19.83
CA LEU A 357 -19.49 13.57 21.10
C LEU A 357 -19.19 12.70 22.32
N ARG A 358 -19.44 11.40 22.24
CA ARG A 358 -19.17 10.45 23.33
C ARG A 358 -17.76 9.85 23.32
N TYR A 359 -16.91 10.19 22.33
CA TYR A 359 -15.56 9.63 22.19
C TYR A 359 -14.81 9.64 23.54
N SER A 360 -14.16 8.52 23.85
CA SER A 360 -13.34 8.34 25.05
C SER A 360 -11.96 7.86 24.64
N GLU A 361 -10.92 8.55 25.06
CA GLU A 361 -9.53 8.19 24.79
C GLU A 361 -9.16 6.83 25.40
N ASP A 362 -9.66 6.54 26.62
CA ASP A 362 -9.42 5.28 27.29
C ASP A 362 -10.11 4.09 26.59
N GLU A 363 -11.33 4.28 26.09
CA GLU A 363 -12.05 3.28 25.31
C GLU A 363 -11.35 3.03 23.98
N HIS A 364 -11.02 4.09 23.28
CA HIS A 364 -10.26 4.00 22.02
C HIS A 364 -8.96 3.23 22.19
N LYS A 365 -8.17 3.54 23.23
CA LYS A 365 -6.93 2.83 23.52
C LYS A 365 -7.17 1.32 23.76
N ARG A 366 -8.19 0.96 24.54
CA ARG A 366 -8.55 -0.46 24.76
C ARG A 366 -8.96 -1.14 23.46
N ASP A 367 -9.70 -0.46 22.58
CA ASP A 367 -10.13 -1.04 21.30
C ASP A 367 -8.96 -1.23 20.34
N VAL A 368 -8.02 -0.29 20.28
CA VAL A 368 -6.77 -0.43 19.51
C VAL A 368 -5.95 -1.61 20.05
N GLU A 369 -5.79 -1.73 21.36
CA GLU A 369 -5.07 -2.85 21.99
C GLU A 369 -5.75 -4.19 21.70
N ARG A 370 -7.08 -4.25 21.82
CA ARG A 370 -7.89 -5.45 21.52
C ARG A 370 -7.69 -5.89 20.07
N PHE A 371 -7.84 -4.97 19.13
CA PHE A 371 -7.68 -5.25 17.70
C PHE A 371 -6.24 -5.64 17.36
N SER A 372 -5.25 -4.90 17.86
CA SER A 372 -3.83 -5.21 17.68
C SER A 372 -3.49 -6.62 18.15
N LYS A 373 -4.03 -7.03 19.31
CA LYS A 373 -3.85 -8.39 19.84
C LYS A 373 -4.55 -9.43 18.95
N MET A 374 -5.76 -9.14 18.45
CA MET A 374 -6.53 -10.02 17.59
C MET A 374 -5.76 -10.36 16.31
N ILE A 375 -5.16 -9.36 15.67
CA ILE A 375 -4.40 -9.54 14.42
C ILE A 375 -2.95 -9.98 14.66
N GLY A 376 -2.46 -9.95 15.92
CA GLY A 376 -1.07 -10.23 16.25
C GLY A 376 -0.10 -9.19 15.70
N LEU A 377 -0.42 -7.90 15.91
CA LEU A 377 0.40 -6.76 15.44
C LEU A 377 1.74 -6.72 16.16
N GLU A 378 2.82 -6.55 15.39
CA GLU A 378 4.20 -6.39 15.84
C GLU A 378 4.86 -5.31 14.97
N ASP A 379 4.58 -4.03 15.24
CA ASP A 379 5.17 -2.91 14.50
C ASP A 379 5.66 -1.82 15.46
N ASP A 380 6.97 -1.66 15.56
CA ASP A 380 7.65 -0.63 16.35
C ASP A 380 8.06 0.61 15.54
N GLY A 381 7.62 0.69 14.28
CA GLY A 381 7.97 1.76 13.34
C GLY A 381 9.39 1.66 12.77
N ARG A 382 10.09 0.55 12.96
CA ARG A 382 11.48 0.34 12.50
C ARG A 382 11.64 -0.72 11.42
N GLY A 383 10.55 -1.11 10.78
CA GLY A 383 10.55 -2.09 9.68
C GLY A 383 11.45 -1.68 8.52
N ASP A 384 11.56 -0.38 8.23
CA ASP A 384 12.48 0.19 7.25
C ASP A 384 13.96 -0.11 7.58
N GLU A 385 14.34 0.04 8.84
CA GLU A 385 15.71 -0.24 9.31
C GLU A 385 16.02 -1.75 9.29
N ALA A 386 15.05 -2.58 9.70
CA ALA A 386 15.21 -4.02 9.69
C ALA A 386 15.46 -4.54 8.27
N ILE A 387 14.64 -4.13 7.30
CA ILE A 387 14.80 -4.51 5.90
C ILE A 387 16.09 -3.93 5.30
N ALA A 388 16.47 -2.70 5.62
CA ALA A 388 17.73 -2.11 5.16
C ALA A 388 18.96 -2.91 5.67
N LYS A 389 18.93 -3.39 6.91
CA LYS A 389 19.99 -4.26 7.45
C LYS A 389 20.06 -5.62 6.75
N ILE A 390 18.91 -6.23 6.44
CA ILE A 390 18.82 -7.46 5.66
C ILE A 390 19.42 -7.25 4.26
N ILE A 391 19.02 -6.20 3.55
CA ILE A 391 19.55 -5.86 2.22
C ILE A 391 21.07 -5.66 2.30
N ASN A 392 21.55 -4.95 3.33
CA ASN A 392 22.99 -4.74 3.51
C ASN A 392 23.78 -6.04 3.70
N SER A 393 23.24 -7.01 4.42
CA SER A 393 23.85 -8.34 4.59
C SER A 393 23.83 -9.14 3.30
N LEU A 394 22.73 -9.08 2.54
CA LEU A 394 22.54 -9.77 1.27
C LEU A 394 23.33 -9.13 0.09
N ALA A 395 23.89 -7.93 0.27
CA ALA A 395 24.74 -7.27 -0.70
C ALA A 395 26.15 -7.89 -0.79
N ILE A 396 26.47 -8.86 0.06
CA ILE A 396 27.71 -9.61 0.03
C ILE A 396 27.56 -10.74 -1.00
N PRO A 397 28.48 -10.88 -1.98
CA PRO A 397 28.44 -11.97 -2.94
C PRO A 397 28.41 -13.34 -2.27
N GLY A 398 27.52 -14.22 -2.73
CA GLY A 398 27.37 -15.59 -2.22
C GLY A 398 26.48 -15.72 -0.97
N VAL A 399 26.10 -14.63 -0.31
CA VAL A 399 25.17 -14.68 0.84
C VAL A 399 23.74 -14.87 0.35
N THR A 400 23.01 -15.82 0.95
CA THR A 400 21.64 -16.17 0.64
C THR A 400 20.62 -15.60 1.64
N VAL A 401 19.35 -15.58 1.25
CA VAL A 401 18.26 -15.12 2.12
C VAL A 401 18.15 -16.01 3.36
N GLU A 402 18.25 -17.32 3.19
CA GLU A 402 18.15 -18.30 4.28
C GLU A 402 19.29 -18.15 5.31
N GLU A 403 20.49 -17.80 4.86
CA GLU A 403 21.64 -17.57 5.75
C GLU A 403 21.45 -16.31 6.61
N VAL A 404 20.81 -15.27 6.07
CA VAL A 404 20.57 -14.00 6.79
C VAL A 404 19.40 -14.12 7.74
N ILE A 405 18.28 -14.73 7.31
CA ILE A 405 17.06 -14.83 8.09
C ILE A 405 17.11 -15.96 9.11
N GLY A 406 17.75 -17.08 8.78
CA GLY A 406 17.91 -18.22 9.70
C GLY A 406 18.88 -17.96 10.86
N ARG A 407 19.54 -16.83 10.90
CA ARG A 407 20.44 -16.37 11.97
C ARG A 407 19.81 -15.35 12.94
N GLY A 408 18.49 -15.02 12.74
CA GLY A 408 17.74 -14.07 13.56
C GLY A 408 16.87 -14.74 14.62
#